data_0b01f0f9ccf7188209669826bc62fda7
#
_entry.id   0b01f0f9ccf7188209669826bc62fda7
#
_cell.length_a   1.000
_cell.length_b   1.000
_cell.length_c   1.000
_cell.angle_alpha   90.00
_cell.angle_beta   90.00
_cell.angle_gamma   90.00
#
_symmetry.space_group_name_H-M   'P 1'
#
loop_
_entity.id
_entity.type
_entity.pdbx_description
1 polymer ?
#
loop_
_entity_poly.entity_id
_entity_poly.type
_entity_poly.pdbx_seq_one_letter_code
_entity_poly.pdbx_strand_id
1 'polypeptide(L)'
;MKDRSMISFDWAMKRLLRQKANFEILEGFLSELLRRKVIIKNIGESEGNMTDEDDKSNKVDILVELDDRELVIVELQFDSVLGYYHRMLYGTSKAITDYMHCGDPYTNVRKVYSVNIVYFELGGDDYVYHGFTHFKGLHTHNELQLTAAQQQLYNMTIVGDIYPEYYLIKIRGFDDVAENTLDEWIYYLKHNKIEDHFTAQGIDKAREALQFDNLSDAEKKAYIRDIDNRMLRDEAYKTAAFEGKIEGEAIGLEKGEAIGLEKGETIGLEKAAVNCHRAGYPVATISTITGLLPEQIIEILKRNGLI
;
A
#
# COMPACT_ATOMS: atom_id res chain seq x y z
N MET A 1 14.82 -17.90 -22.98
CA MET A 1 14.20 -18.00 -21.65
C MET A 1 15.27 -17.60 -20.65
N LYS A 2 15.08 -16.48 -19.91
CA LYS A 2 16.00 -16.14 -18.82
C LYS A 2 15.95 -17.26 -17.78
N ASP A 3 17.11 -17.71 -17.32
CA ASP A 3 17.30 -18.71 -16.27
C ASP A 3 16.47 -18.36 -15.03
N ARG A 4 15.29 -18.97 -14.89
CA ARG A 4 14.47 -18.82 -13.69
C ARG A 4 14.79 -20.01 -12.79
N SER A 5 15.83 -19.86 -12.00
CA SER A 5 16.25 -20.93 -11.09
C SER A 5 15.25 -21.12 -9.93
N MET A 6 14.56 -20.09 -9.50
CA MET A 6 13.65 -20.12 -8.35
C MET A 6 12.25 -19.63 -8.66
N ILE A 7 11.26 -20.16 -7.94
CA ILE A 7 9.86 -19.73 -8.02
C ILE A 7 9.62 -18.50 -7.15
N SER A 8 8.61 -17.70 -7.51
CA SER A 8 8.24 -16.52 -6.74
C SER A 8 7.67 -16.90 -5.36
N PHE A 9 7.99 -16.10 -4.35
CA PHE A 9 7.52 -16.31 -2.98
C PHE A 9 5.98 -16.30 -2.88
N ASP A 10 5.31 -15.41 -3.63
CA ASP A 10 3.84 -15.36 -3.70
C ASP A 10 3.22 -16.69 -4.15
N TRP A 11 3.74 -17.27 -5.23
CA TRP A 11 3.26 -18.55 -5.70
C TRP A 11 3.57 -19.68 -4.70
N ALA A 12 4.77 -19.63 -4.09
CA ALA A 12 5.18 -20.57 -3.05
C ALA A 12 4.27 -20.46 -1.82
N MET A 13 3.96 -19.25 -1.34
CA MET A 13 3.06 -19.02 -0.21
C MET A 13 1.69 -19.67 -0.44
N LYS A 14 1.11 -19.45 -1.62
CA LYS A 14 -0.23 -19.94 -1.92
C LYS A 14 -0.31 -21.46 -2.05
N ARG A 15 0.79 -22.14 -2.38
CA ARG A 15 0.78 -23.56 -2.74
C ARG A 15 1.70 -24.46 -1.93
N LEU A 16 2.90 -24.00 -1.60
CA LEU A 16 3.92 -24.84 -0.96
C LEU A 16 4.07 -24.54 0.54
N LEU A 17 4.05 -23.27 0.94
CA LEU A 17 4.35 -22.88 2.32
C LEU A 17 3.21 -23.22 3.30
N ARG A 18 2.04 -23.59 2.80
CA ARG A 18 0.94 -24.13 3.60
C ARG A 18 1.17 -25.57 4.07
N GLN A 19 2.17 -26.26 3.50
CA GLN A 19 2.52 -27.63 3.92
C GLN A 19 3.49 -27.57 5.10
N LYS A 20 3.24 -28.39 6.14
CA LYS A 20 4.08 -28.42 7.35
C LYS A 20 5.57 -28.61 7.07
N ALA A 21 5.91 -29.36 6.01
CA ALA A 21 7.30 -29.59 5.60
C ALA A 21 8.04 -28.30 5.21
N ASN A 22 7.32 -27.23 4.88
CA ASN A 22 7.89 -25.97 4.41
C ASN A 22 7.69 -24.80 5.41
N PHE A 23 7.18 -25.06 6.61
CA PHE A 23 6.97 -24.03 7.64
C PHE A 23 8.27 -23.31 7.99
N GLU A 24 9.41 -24.00 8.03
CA GLU A 24 10.72 -23.39 8.32
C GLU A 24 11.06 -22.21 7.41
N ILE A 25 10.55 -22.17 6.17
CA ILE A 25 10.77 -21.06 5.24
C ILE A 25 10.02 -19.82 5.73
N LEU A 26 8.74 -19.97 6.04
CA LEU A 26 7.91 -18.85 6.54
C LEU A 26 8.31 -18.45 7.96
N GLU A 27 8.64 -19.42 8.83
CA GLU A 27 9.21 -19.16 10.16
C GLU A 27 10.50 -18.36 10.09
N GLY A 28 11.38 -18.66 9.12
CA GLY A 28 12.60 -17.93 8.88
C GLY A 28 12.32 -16.46 8.52
N PHE A 29 11.50 -16.23 7.50
CA PHE A 29 11.10 -14.88 7.11
C PHE A 29 10.46 -14.10 8.26
N LEU A 30 9.48 -14.70 8.96
CA LEU A 30 8.79 -14.04 10.07
C LEU A 30 9.72 -13.80 11.27
N SER A 31 10.69 -14.69 11.51
CA SER A 31 11.66 -14.51 12.60
C SER A 31 12.57 -13.31 12.36
N GLU A 32 13.03 -13.12 11.13
CA GLU A 32 13.83 -11.95 10.74
C GLU A 32 13.00 -10.66 10.85
N LEU A 33 11.76 -10.67 10.38
CA LEU A 33 10.88 -9.52 10.41
C LEU A 33 10.50 -9.11 11.85
N LEU A 34 10.09 -10.08 12.69
CA LEU A 34 9.65 -9.84 14.07
C LEU A 34 10.81 -9.77 15.06
N ARG A 35 12.05 -9.97 14.60
CA ARG A 35 13.29 -9.97 15.41
C ARG A 35 13.22 -10.87 16.63
N ARG A 36 12.56 -12.00 16.50
CA ARG A 36 12.44 -13.07 17.51
C ARG A 36 12.21 -14.41 16.84
N LYS A 37 12.51 -15.47 17.53
CA LYS A 37 12.21 -16.82 17.03
C LYS A 37 10.70 -16.99 16.89
N VAL A 38 10.25 -17.35 15.69
CA VAL A 38 8.86 -17.66 15.36
C VAL A 38 8.73 -19.17 15.15
N ILE A 39 7.68 -19.76 15.71
CA ILE A 39 7.31 -21.16 15.50
C ILE A 39 5.85 -21.18 15.07
N ILE A 40 5.59 -21.78 13.92
CA ILE A 40 4.25 -21.89 13.34
C ILE A 40 3.59 -23.15 13.87
N LYS A 41 2.47 -22.96 14.56
CA LYS A 41 1.63 -24.07 15.02
C LYS A 41 0.70 -24.56 13.93
N ASN A 42 0.06 -23.63 13.24
CA ASN A 42 -0.92 -23.92 12.19
C ASN A 42 -0.98 -22.77 11.16
N ILE A 43 -1.33 -23.13 9.94
CA ILE A 43 -1.71 -22.16 8.91
C ILE A 43 -3.19 -22.36 8.62
N GLY A 44 -3.99 -21.35 8.93
CA GLY A 44 -5.41 -21.33 8.66
C GLY A 44 -5.71 -21.18 7.17
N GLU A 45 -6.88 -21.67 6.77
CA GLU A 45 -7.40 -21.38 5.43
C GLU A 45 -7.81 -19.91 5.38
N SER A 46 -7.36 -19.21 4.34
CA SER A 46 -7.75 -17.81 4.07
C SER A 46 -9.21 -17.66 3.62
N GLU A 47 -9.89 -18.78 3.45
CA GLU A 47 -11.32 -18.82 3.20
C GLU A 47 -12.05 -18.75 4.54
N GLY A 48 -12.24 -17.53 5.06
CA GLY A 48 -13.22 -17.33 6.15
C GLY A 48 -14.53 -17.98 5.72
N ASN A 49 -15.09 -18.84 6.57
CA ASN A 49 -16.43 -19.35 6.38
C ASN A 49 -17.33 -18.15 6.08
N MET A 50 -17.79 -18.03 4.83
CA MET A 50 -18.83 -17.09 4.48
C MET A 50 -20.09 -17.56 5.21
N THR A 51 -20.31 -17.04 6.40
CA THR A 51 -21.53 -17.31 7.18
C THR A 51 -22.73 -16.54 6.66
N ASP A 52 -22.48 -15.51 5.82
CA ASP A 52 -23.50 -14.73 5.13
C ASP A 52 -23.04 -14.33 3.73
N GLU A 53 -23.95 -14.38 2.75
CA GLU A 53 -23.71 -13.90 1.36
C GLU A 53 -23.39 -12.40 1.29
N ASP A 54 -23.72 -11.64 2.34
CA ASP A 54 -23.48 -10.20 2.47
C ASP A 54 -22.13 -9.85 3.10
N ASP A 55 -21.35 -10.85 3.58
CA ASP A 55 -20.06 -10.58 4.22
C ASP A 55 -19.00 -10.28 3.15
N LYS A 56 -18.41 -9.08 3.24
CA LYS A 56 -17.33 -8.64 2.34
C LYS A 56 -16.17 -9.62 2.47
N SER A 57 -15.96 -10.49 1.49
CA SER A 57 -14.89 -11.47 1.51
C SER A 57 -13.54 -10.78 1.54
N ASN A 58 -12.93 -10.71 2.71
CA ASN A 58 -11.55 -10.29 2.86
C ASN A 58 -10.68 -11.54 2.90
N LYS A 59 -10.30 -12.03 1.72
CA LYS A 59 -9.36 -13.15 1.62
C LYS A 59 -7.96 -12.61 1.88
N VAL A 60 -7.40 -12.93 3.05
CA VAL A 60 -5.96 -12.78 3.30
C VAL A 60 -5.22 -13.93 2.62
N ASP A 61 -3.99 -13.70 2.14
CA ASP A 61 -3.24 -14.75 1.45
C ASP A 61 -2.89 -15.90 2.40
N ILE A 62 -2.41 -15.59 3.60
CA ILE A 62 -2.13 -16.58 4.66
C ILE A 62 -2.48 -15.99 6.03
N LEU A 63 -3.13 -16.79 6.86
CA LEU A 63 -3.28 -16.54 8.30
C LEU A 63 -2.52 -17.64 9.07
N VAL A 64 -1.57 -17.23 9.90
CA VAL A 64 -0.70 -18.10 10.66
C VAL A 64 -1.03 -18.00 12.14
N GLU A 65 -1.20 -19.12 12.81
CA GLU A 65 -1.23 -19.22 14.28
C GLU A 65 0.15 -19.62 14.78
N LEU A 66 0.73 -18.80 15.66
CA LEU A 66 2.00 -19.07 16.30
C LEU A 66 1.83 -19.94 17.57
N ASP A 67 2.92 -20.50 18.03
CA ASP A 67 2.94 -21.39 19.21
C ASP A 67 2.51 -20.66 20.51
N ASP A 68 2.80 -19.36 20.61
CA ASP A 68 2.38 -18.47 21.69
C ASP A 68 0.93 -17.93 21.56
N ARG A 69 0.14 -18.50 20.64
CA ARG A 69 -1.25 -18.14 20.33
C ARG A 69 -1.43 -16.79 19.63
N GLU A 70 -0.37 -16.12 19.23
CA GLU A 70 -0.45 -14.92 18.39
C GLU A 70 -0.85 -15.29 16.96
N LEU A 71 -1.35 -14.31 16.23
CA LEU A 71 -1.77 -14.45 14.84
C LEU A 71 -0.90 -13.58 13.94
N VAL A 72 -0.50 -14.12 12.79
CA VAL A 72 0.19 -13.37 11.75
C VAL A 72 -0.62 -13.46 10.45
N ILE A 73 -1.03 -12.32 9.95
CA ILE A 73 -1.58 -12.19 8.60
C ILE A 73 -0.41 -11.86 7.67
N VAL A 74 -0.22 -12.65 6.62
CA VAL A 74 0.74 -12.32 5.55
C VAL A 74 -0.04 -12.11 4.26
N GLU A 75 0.11 -10.95 3.68
CA GLU A 75 -0.58 -10.55 2.45
C GLU A 75 0.41 -10.02 1.42
N LEU A 76 0.32 -10.51 0.16
CA LEU A 76 1.10 -10.02 -0.97
C LEU A 76 0.17 -9.37 -1.98
N GLN A 77 0.40 -8.08 -2.23
CA GLN A 77 -0.45 -7.30 -3.13
C GLN A 77 0.38 -6.73 -4.28
N PHE A 78 -0.01 -7.07 -5.51
CA PHE A 78 0.66 -6.59 -6.73
C PHE A 78 -0.01 -5.34 -7.30
N ASP A 79 -1.33 -5.29 -7.24
CA ASP A 79 -2.13 -4.21 -7.82
C ASP A 79 -2.38 -3.10 -6.79
N SER A 80 -2.22 -1.85 -7.22
CA SER A 80 -2.49 -0.69 -6.37
C SER A 80 -3.99 -0.56 -6.09
N VAL A 81 -4.33 -0.38 -4.81
CA VAL A 81 -5.71 -0.16 -4.34
C VAL A 81 -5.74 1.09 -3.47
N LEU A 82 -6.56 2.11 -3.86
CA LEU A 82 -6.67 3.37 -3.11
C LEU A 82 -7.02 3.17 -1.63
N GLY A 83 -7.84 2.17 -1.32
CA GLY A 83 -8.25 1.84 0.05
C GLY A 83 -7.34 0.86 0.79
N TYR A 84 -6.07 0.70 0.39
CA TYR A 84 -5.21 -0.36 0.90
C TYR A 84 -5.03 -0.32 2.43
N TYR A 85 -4.78 0.84 3.01
CA TYR A 85 -4.64 0.98 4.47
C TYR A 85 -5.93 0.62 5.23
N HIS A 86 -7.09 0.94 4.65
CA HIS A 86 -8.38 0.52 5.24
C HIS A 86 -8.57 -1.00 5.14
N ARG A 87 -8.09 -1.61 4.06
CA ARG A 87 -8.10 -3.07 3.89
C ARG A 87 -7.23 -3.76 4.94
N MET A 88 -6.03 -3.25 5.20
CA MET A 88 -5.15 -3.76 6.27
C MET A 88 -5.84 -3.72 7.63
N LEU A 89 -6.44 -2.57 7.98
CA LEU A 89 -7.19 -2.40 9.23
C LEU A 89 -8.38 -3.36 9.31
N TYR A 90 -9.17 -3.47 8.24
CA TYR A 90 -10.31 -4.38 8.18
C TYR A 90 -9.89 -5.85 8.35
N GLY A 91 -8.86 -6.31 7.63
CA GLY A 91 -8.34 -7.67 7.73
C GLY A 91 -7.87 -8.02 9.13
N THR A 92 -7.19 -7.09 9.79
CA THR A 92 -6.73 -7.25 11.18
C THR A 92 -7.91 -7.36 12.15
N SER A 93 -8.93 -6.49 11.98
CA SER A 93 -10.13 -6.51 12.81
C SER A 93 -10.92 -7.81 12.63
N LYS A 94 -11.03 -8.29 11.39
CA LYS A 94 -11.68 -9.57 11.07
C LYS A 94 -10.94 -10.73 11.72
N ALA A 95 -9.61 -10.80 11.63
CA ALA A 95 -8.83 -11.84 12.27
C ALA A 95 -9.04 -11.87 13.80
N ILE A 96 -9.15 -10.70 14.45
CA ILE A 96 -9.45 -10.63 15.88
C ILE A 96 -10.83 -11.23 16.16
N THR A 97 -11.85 -10.84 15.39
CA THR A 97 -13.24 -11.29 15.64
C THR A 97 -13.45 -12.76 15.32
N ASP A 98 -12.81 -13.29 14.30
CA ASP A 98 -12.95 -14.69 13.88
C ASP A 98 -12.40 -15.68 14.93
N TYR A 99 -11.50 -15.23 15.80
CA TYR A 99 -10.95 -16.02 16.90
C TYR A 99 -11.61 -15.74 18.26
N MET A 100 -12.71 -14.98 18.28
CA MET A 100 -13.49 -14.70 19.50
C MET A 100 -14.89 -15.29 19.37
N HIS A 101 -15.33 -16.00 20.38
CA HIS A 101 -16.65 -16.60 20.42
C HIS A 101 -17.56 -15.89 21.44
N CYS A 102 -18.87 -16.03 21.24
CA CYS A 102 -19.84 -15.47 22.20
C CYS A 102 -19.61 -16.06 23.60
N GLY A 103 -19.41 -15.17 24.59
CA GLY A 103 -19.11 -15.57 25.98
C GLY A 103 -17.63 -15.67 26.33
N ASP A 104 -16.73 -15.53 25.36
CA ASP A 104 -15.31 -15.46 25.66
C ASP A 104 -14.94 -14.18 26.43
N PRO A 105 -14.07 -14.26 27.44
CA PRO A 105 -13.55 -13.07 28.10
C PRO A 105 -12.65 -12.28 27.12
N TYR A 106 -12.69 -10.95 27.21
CA TYR A 106 -11.88 -10.07 26.35
C TYR A 106 -10.36 -10.32 26.47
N THR A 107 -9.90 -10.95 27.55
CA THR A 107 -8.51 -11.38 27.71
C THR A 107 -8.09 -12.46 26.72
N ASN A 108 -9.03 -13.06 25.98
CA ASN A 108 -8.77 -14.02 24.91
C ASN A 108 -8.49 -13.36 23.56
N VAL A 109 -8.64 -12.03 23.45
CA VAL A 109 -8.21 -11.28 22.23
C VAL A 109 -6.73 -11.57 21.99
N ARG A 110 -6.44 -12.07 20.78
CA ARG A 110 -5.08 -12.45 20.40
C ARG A 110 -4.33 -11.27 19.81
N LYS A 111 -3.03 -11.18 20.08
CA LYS A 111 -2.14 -10.28 19.36
C LYS A 111 -2.14 -10.64 17.87
N VAL A 112 -2.23 -9.63 17.01
CA VAL A 112 -2.20 -9.79 15.55
C VAL A 112 -1.05 -8.98 14.98
N TYR A 113 -0.22 -9.62 14.16
CA TYR A 113 0.76 -8.98 13.29
C TYR A 113 0.23 -9.02 11.86
N SER A 114 0.12 -7.86 11.23
CA SER A 114 -0.30 -7.73 9.82
C SER A 114 0.93 -7.43 8.97
N VAL A 115 1.41 -8.44 8.24
CA VAL A 115 2.58 -8.35 7.36
C VAL A 115 2.08 -8.15 5.93
N ASN A 116 2.39 -6.99 5.37
CA ASN A 116 1.88 -6.53 4.08
C ASN A 116 3.04 -6.30 3.12
N ILE A 117 3.16 -7.16 2.11
CA ILE A 117 4.20 -7.11 1.10
C ILE A 117 3.57 -6.55 -0.18
N VAL A 118 4.01 -5.36 -0.59
CA VAL A 118 3.39 -4.64 -1.71
C VAL A 118 4.39 -4.39 -2.84
N TYR A 119 3.90 -4.55 -4.07
CA TYR A 119 4.67 -4.37 -5.31
C TYR A 119 4.28 -3.07 -6.05
N PHE A 120 3.70 -2.10 -5.34
CA PHE A 120 3.30 -0.78 -5.86
C PHE A 120 3.71 0.32 -4.90
N GLU A 121 3.65 1.58 -5.36
CA GLU A 121 4.03 2.73 -4.56
C GLU A 121 2.93 3.10 -3.55
N LEU A 122 3.31 3.33 -2.31
CA LEU A 122 2.45 3.75 -1.20
C LEU A 122 2.96 4.99 -0.45
N GLY A 123 3.77 5.81 -1.09
CA GLY A 123 4.37 6.97 -0.43
C GLY A 123 5.44 6.62 0.61
N GLY A 124 6.10 7.63 1.14
CA GLY A 124 7.23 7.50 2.08
C GLY A 124 8.52 7.00 1.41
N ASP A 125 9.65 7.30 2.05
CA ASP A 125 10.99 7.11 1.45
C ASP A 125 11.63 5.77 1.82
N ASP A 126 11.20 5.13 2.93
CA ASP A 126 11.69 3.83 3.36
C ASP A 126 10.95 2.68 2.66
N TYR A 127 11.58 1.52 2.58
CA TYR A 127 10.97 0.30 2.01
C TYR A 127 10.37 -0.63 3.07
N VAL A 128 10.67 -0.45 4.36
CA VAL A 128 10.04 -1.18 5.47
C VAL A 128 9.48 -0.20 6.50
N TYR A 129 8.18 -0.28 6.77
CA TYR A 129 7.53 0.49 7.81
C TYR A 129 6.97 -0.44 8.88
N HIS A 130 7.15 -0.06 10.13
CA HIS A 130 6.56 -0.72 11.30
C HIS A 130 5.58 0.22 11.97
N GLY A 131 4.31 -0.14 11.97
CA GLY A 131 3.22 0.59 12.62
C GLY A 131 2.75 -0.12 13.88
N PHE A 132 2.67 0.61 14.99
CA PHE A 132 2.21 0.09 16.27
C PHE A 132 1.48 1.18 17.08
N THR A 133 0.74 0.77 18.10
CA THR A 133 -0.09 1.67 18.90
C THR A 133 0.67 2.17 20.12
N HIS A 134 0.68 3.50 20.30
CA HIS A 134 1.23 4.15 21.46
C HIS A 134 0.14 4.84 22.28
N PHE A 135 0.18 4.67 23.60
CA PHE A 135 -0.63 5.42 24.54
C PHE A 135 0.26 6.35 25.36
N LYS A 136 0.35 7.61 24.95
CA LYS A 136 1.17 8.64 25.61
C LYS A 136 0.34 9.56 26.48
N GLY A 137 0.80 9.81 27.69
CA GLY A 137 0.20 10.79 28.60
C GLY A 137 0.26 12.20 27.99
N LEU A 138 -0.87 12.90 27.94
CA LEU A 138 -0.93 14.24 27.34
C LEU A 138 -0.10 15.28 28.10
N HIS A 139 0.12 15.07 29.39
CA HIS A 139 0.86 16.01 30.24
C HIS A 139 2.31 15.59 30.51
N THR A 140 2.54 14.29 30.66
CA THR A 140 3.84 13.75 31.07
C THR A 140 4.65 13.16 29.93
N HIS A 141 4.01 12.93 28.77
CA HIS A 141 4.57 12.32 27.56
C HIS A 141 5.17 10.93 27.78
N ASN A 142 4.95 10.31 28.95
CA ASN A 142 5.34 8.94 29.23
C ASN A 142 4.41 7.93 28.53
N GLU A 143 4.92 6.73 28.29
CA GLU A 143 4.15 5.60 27.76
C GLU A 143 3.27 4.99 28.86
N LEU A 144 2.00 4.69 28.53
CA LEU A 144 1.08 4.03 29.47
C LEU A 144 1.50 2.58 29.66
N GLN A 145 1.87 2.24 30.89
CA GLN A 145 2.24 0.88 31.27
C GLN A 145 1.05 0.12 31.84
N LEU A 146 1.07 -1.19 31.69
CA LEU A 146 0.17 -2.09 32.37
C LEU A 146 0.49 -2.11 33.88
N THR A 147 -0.52 -2.36 34.72
CA THR A 147 -0.30 -2.59 36.15
C THR A 147 0.49 -3.87 36.39
N ALA A 148 1.17 -4.00 37.50
CA ALA A 148 1.96 -5.18 37.84
C ALA A 148 1.16 -6.50 37.70
N ALA A 149 -0.11 -6.50 38.10
CA ALA A 149 -0.99 -7.65 37.96
C ALA A 149 -1.31 -7.98 36.48
N GLN A 150 -1.52 -6.94 35.65
CA GLN A 150 -1.76 -7.11 34.21
C GLN A 150 -0.48 -7.57 33.48
N GLN A 151 0.69 -7.03 33.84
CA GLN A 151 1.97 -7.46 33.30
C GLN A 151 2.22 -8.95 33.56
N GLN A 152 1.94 -9.40 34.76
CA GLN A 152 2.05 -10.82 35.10
C GLN A 152 1.04 -11.70 34.35
N LEU A 153 -0.20 -11.21 34.16
CA LEU A 153 -1.27 -11.96 33.50
C LEU A 153 -1.05 -12.07 31.99
N TYR A 154 -0.61 -10.96 31.34
CA TYR A 154 -0.49 -10.89 29.89
C TYR A 154 0.92 -11.15 29.38
N ASN A 155 1.92 -11.19 30.26
CA ASN A 155 3.34 -11.22 29.90
C ASN A 155 3.74 -10.08 28.94
N MET A 156 3.19 -8.90 29.16
CA MET A 156 3.40 -7.67 28.38
C MET A 156 3.69 -6.50 29.34
N THR A 157 4.33 -5.44 28.86
CA THR A 157 4.73 -4.31 29.70
C THR A 157 3.89 -3.06 29.44
N ILE A 158 3.65 -2.72 28.18
CA ILE A 158 2.91 -1.54 27.78
C ILE A 158 1.55 -1.90 27.19
N VAL A 159 0.61 -0.95 27.28
CA VAL A 159 -0.76 -1.16 26.76
C VAL A 159 -0.74 -1.39 25.24
N GLY A 160 0.18 -0.73 24.54
CA GLY A 160 0.34 -0.89 23.08
C GLY A 160 0.62 -2.31 22.61
N ASP A 161 1.26 -3.14 23.47
CA ASP A 161 1.59 -4.55 23.13
C ASP A 161 0.34 -5.42 22.90
N ILE A 162 -0.81 -5.03 23.46
CA ILE A 162 -2.08 -5.74 23.25
C ILE A 162 -2.65 -5.49 21.84
N TYR A 163 -2.33 -4.32 21.26
CA TYR A 163 -2.90 -3.87 19.99
C TYR A 163 -2.17 -4.48 18.79
N PRO A 164 -2.83 -4.56 17.62
CA PRO A 164 -2.19 -5.05 16.40
C PRO A 164 -0.95 -4.25 16.02
N GLU A 165 -0.01 -4.94 15.39
CA GLU A 165 1.15 -4.34 14.74
C GLU A 165 1.09 -4.57 13.23
N TYR A 166 1.59 -3.60 12.47
CA TYR A 166 1.56 -3.60 11.03
C TYR A 166 2.98 -3.49 10.48
N TYR A 167 3.36 -4.41 9.62
CA TYR A 167 4.58 -4.36 8.85
C TYR A 167 4.21 -4.12 7.38
N LEU A 168 4.76 -3.07 6.79
CA LEU A 168 4.57 -2.75 5.39
C LEU A 168 5.92 -2.81 4.69
N ILE A 169 6.05 -3.75 3.73
CA ILE A 169 7.28 -3.98 2.97
C ILE A 169 7.00 -3.59 1.51
N LYS A 170 7.65 -2.50 1.05
CA LYS A 170 7.50 -1.95 -0.30
C LYS A 170 8.63 -2.48 -1.19
N ILE A 171 8.35 -3.55 -1.93
CA ILE A 171 9.36 -4.26 -2.72
C ILE A 171 10.03 -3.35 -3.78
N ARG A 172 9.27 -2.44 -4.41
CA ARG A 172 9.83 -1.52 -5.42
C ARG A 172 10.80 -0.50 -4.83
N GLY A 173 10.62 -0.12 -3.58
CA GLY A 173 11.47 0.85 -2.89
C GLY A 173 12.82 0.30 -2.42
N PHE A 174 13.02 -1.02 -2.45
CA PHE A 174 14.27 -1.65 -2.06
C PHE A 174 15.38 -1.35 -3.09
N ASP A 175 16.55 -0.95 -2.64
CA ASP A 175 17.68 -0.49 -3.47
C ASP A 175 18.61 -1.61 -3.98
N ASP A 176 18.21 -2.87 -3.78
CA ASP A 176 18.92 -4.09 -4.19
C ASP A 176 20.20 -4.38 -3.37
N VAL A 177 20.42 -3.66 -2.27
CA VAL A 177 21.53 -3.89 -1.35
C VAL A 177 21.03 -4.52 -0.06
N ALA A 178 21.36 -5.79 0.18
CA ALA A 178 20.99 -6.47 1.41
C ALA A 178 22.00 -6.11 2.52
N GLU A 179 21.64 -5.20 3.40
CA GLU A 179 22.48 -4.77 4.52
C GLU A 179 22.32 -5.65 5.77
N ASN A 180 21.21 -6.38 5.85
CA ASN A 180 20.87 -7.25 6.98
C ASN A 180 20.09 -8.49 6.49
N THR A 181 19.82 -9.41 7.40
CA THR A 181 19.15 -10.69 7.08
C THR A 181 17.70 -10.54 6.63
N LEU A 182 16.98 -9.50 7.05
CA LEU A 182 15.66 -9.19 6.52
C LEU A 182 15.75 -8.72 5.06
N ASP A 183 16.76 -7.94 4.72
CA ASP A 183 16.97 -7.46 3.35
C ASP A 183 17.31 -8.61 2.39
N GLU A 184 17.95 -9.68 2.88
CA GLU A 184 18.17 -10.89 2.08
C GLU A 184 16.83 -11.53 1.63
N TRP A 185 15.82 -11.55 2.53
CA TRP A 185 14.47 -11.96 2.19
C TRP A 185 13.79 -11.00 1.22
N ILE A 186 13.93 -9.68 1.42
CA ILE A 186 13.36 -8.66 0.52
C ILE A 186 13.99 -8.76 -0.87
N TYR A 187 15.29 -9.01 -0.95
CA TYR A 187 15.99 -9.29 -2.21
C TYR A 187 15.38 -10.50 -2.93
N TYR A 188 15.15 -11.60 -2.21
CA TYR A 188 14.49 -12.77 -2.78
C TYR A 188 13.06 -12.45 -3.25
N LEU A 189 12.27 -11.72 -2.47
CA LEU A 189 10.93 -11.28 -2.83
C LEU A 189 10.91 -10.44 -4.12
N LYS A 190 11.95 -9.62 -4.35
CA LYS A 190 12.07 -8.75 -5.52
C LYS A 190 12.56 -9.50 -6.76
N HIS A 191 13.59 -10.33 -6.61
CA HIS A 191 14.34 -10.89 -7.72
C HIS A 191 14.06 -12.38 -8.01
N ASN A 192 13.36 -13.08 -7.10
CA ASN A 192 13.22 -14.53 -7.12
C ASN A 192 14.59 -15.25 -7.22
N LYS A 193 15.57 -14.72 -6.50
CA LYS A 193 16.95 -15.21 -6.48
C LYS A 193 17.50 -15.07 -5.05
N ILE A 194 18.23 -16.09 -4.61
CA ILE A 194 18.94 -16.10 -3.33
C ILE A 194 20.44 -16.17 -3.65
N GLU A 195 21.20 -15.16 -3.23
CA GLU A 195 22.64 -15.13 -3.42
C GLU A 195 23.34 -16.12 -2.49
N ASP A 196 24.50 -16.68 -2.93
CA ASP A 196 25.19 -17.74 -2.20
C ASP A 196 25.66 -17.32 -0.79
N HIS A 197 25.89 -16.04 -0.58
CA HIS A 197 26.38 -15.48 0.70
C HIS A 197 25.26 -15.13 1.68
N PHE A 198 23.99 -15.28 1.32
CA PHE A 198 22.85 -14.99 2.19
C PHE A 198 22.76 -16.02 3.34
N THR A 199 22.50 -15.52 4.54
CA THR A 199 22.54 -16.28 5.79
C THR A 199 21.28 -16.15 6.64
N ALA A 200 20.27 -15.44 6.17
CA ALA A 200 19.01 -15.24 6.89
C ALA A 200 18.41 -16.58 7.34
N GLN A 201 17.76 -16.58 8.50
CA GLN A 201 17.09 -17.78 9.00
C GLN A 201 16.10 -18.32 7.97
N GLY A 202 16.14 -19.61 7.66
CA GLY A 202 15.25 -20.28 6.70
C GLY A 202 15.59 -20.04 5.22
N ILE A 203 16.55 -19.17 4.89
CA ILE A 203 16.89 -18.82 3.50
C ILE A 203 17.49 -20.01 2.74
N ASP A 204 18.26 -20.86 3.42
CA ASP A 204 18.80 -22.08 2.82
C ASP A 204 17.71 -23.09 2.48
N LYS A 205 16.71 -23.23 3.34
CA LYS A 205 15.53 -24.04 3.05
C LYS A 205 14.74 -23.52 1.86
N ALA A 206 14.61 -22.19 1.77
CA ALA A 206 13.99 -21.54 0.60
C ALA A 206 14.81 -21.83 -0.67
N ARG A 207 16.14 -21.73 -0.61
CA ARG A 207 17.04 -22.04 -1.73
C ARG A 207 16.89 -23.48 -2.22
N GLU A 208 16.73 -24.44 -1.31
CA GLU A 208 16.53 -25.84 -1.67
C GLU A 208 15.10 -26.14 -2.18
N ALA A 209 14.07 -25.71 -1.44
CA ALA A 209 12.69 -26.11 -1.69
C ALA A 209 12.04 -25.34 -2.87
N LEU A 210 12.45 -24.09 -3.09
CA LEU A 210 11.80 -23.19 -4.04
C LEU A 210 12.49 -23.18 -5.43
N GLN A 211 13.26 -24.21 -5.77
CA GLN A 211 13.80 -24.39 -7.12
C GLN A 211 12.69 -24.77 -8.09
N PHE A 212 12.66 -24.10 -9.24
CA PHE A 212 11.68 -24.42 -10.29
C PHE A 212 11.74 -25.88 -10.72
N ASP A 213 12.95 -26.45 -10.77
CA ASP A 213 13.17 -27.83 -11.20
C ASP A 213 12.57 -28.86 -10.23
N ASN A 214 12.39 -28.52 -8.97
CA ASN A 214 11.79 -29.39 -7.95
C ASN A 214 10.26 -29.51 -8.07
N LEU A 215 9.63 -28.67 -8.87
CA LEU A 215 8.20 -28.74 -9.12
C LEU A 215 7.84 -29.93 -10.01
N SER A 216 6.71 -30.56 -9.73
CA SER A 216 6.08 -31.51 -10.64
C SER A 216 5.70 -30.85 -11.99
N ASP A 217 5.51 -31.62 -13.04
CA ASP A 217 5.11 -31.11 -14.36
C ASP A 217 3.80 -30.33 -14.32
N ALA A 218 2.87 -30.73 -13.45
CA ALA A 218 1.60 -30.03 -13.26
C ALA A 218 1.81 -28.67 -12.58
N GLU A 219 2.68 -28.61 -11.57
CA GLU A 219 3.03 -27.37 -10.85
C GLU A 219 3.83 -26.43 -11.75
N LYS A 220 4.77 -26.93 -12.55
CA LYS A 220 5.51 -26.12 -13.55
C LYS A 220 4.56 -25.44 -14.53
N LYS A 221 3.59 -26.16 -15.05
CA LYS A 221 2.56 -25.60 -15.94
C LYS A 221 1.69 -24.56 -15.23
N ALA A 222 1.30 -24.83 -13.99
CA ALA A 222 0.51 -23.89 -13.18
C ALA A 222 1.29 -22.62 -12.85
N TYR A 223 2.58 -22.73 -12.53
CA TYR A 223 3.47 -21.60 -12.26
C TYR A 223 3.67 -20.73 -13.50
N ILE A 224 3.96 -21.34 -14.65
CA ILE A 224 4.13 -20.61 -15.91
C ILE A 224 2.84 -19.84 -16.25
N ARG A 225 1.68 -20.49 -16.15
CA ARG A 225 0.39 -19.84 -16.40
C ARG A 225 0.13 -18.66 -15.47
N ASP A 226 0.50 -18.77 -14.19
CA ASP A 226 0.35 -17.68 -13.22
C ASP A 226 1.23 -16.48 -13.59
N ILE A 227 2.47 -16.73 -14.04
CA ILE A 227 3.35 -15.66 -14.52
C ILE A 227 2.79 -15.00 -15.78
N ASP A 228 2.33 -15.78 -16.75
CA ASP A 228 1.77 -15.24 -17.99
C ASP A 228 0.53 -14.38 -17.69
N ASN A 229 -0.35 -14.82 -16.79
CA ASN A 229 -1.50 -14.07 -16.37
C ASN A 229 -1.13 -12.76 -15.63
N ARG A 230 -0.04 -12.76 -14.86
CA ARG A 230 0.48 -11.54 -14.22
C ARG A 230 1.04 -10.57 -15.24
N MET A 231 1.82 -11.05 -16.20
CA MET A 231 2.33 -10.21 -17.29
C MET A 231 1.22 -9.56 -18.09
N LEU A 232 0.19 -10.31 -18.47
CA LEU A 232 -0.97 -9.78 -19.19
C LEU A 232 -1.71 -8.69 -18.39
N ARG A 233 -1.89 -8.88 -17.09
CA ARG A 233 -2.51 -7.85 -16.22
C ARG A 233 -1.65 -6.60 -16.12
N ASP A 234 -0.33 -6.74 -15.94
CA ASP A 234 0.61 -5.62 -15.85
C ASP A 234 0.65 -4.83 -17.17
N GLU A 235 0.60 -5.50 -18.32
CA GLU A 235 0.50 -4.87 -19.64
C GLU A 235 -0.82 -4.13 -19.83
N ALA A 236 -1.93 -4.75 -19.43
CA ALA A 236 -3.26 -4.10 -19.49
C ALA A 236 -3.31 -2.85 -18.60
N TYR A 237 -2.75 -2.91 -17.39
CA TYR A 237 -2.67 -1.76 -16.50
C TYR A 237 -1.80 -0.63 -17.09
N LYS A 238 -0.63 -0.95 -17.65
CA LYS A 238 0.26 0.03 -18.29
C LYS A 238 -0.43 0.68 -19.49
N THR A 239 -1.14 -0.10 -20.28
CA THR A 239 -1.91 0.41 -21.43
C THR A 239 -2.99 1.38 -20.98
N ALA A 240 -3.81 1.00 -20.01
CA ALA A 240 -4.87 1.86 -19.48
C ALA A 240 -4.32 3.16 -18.84
N ALA A 241 -3.20 3.07 -18.12
CA ALA A 241 -2.52 4.24 -17.54
C ALA A 241 -1.98 5.19 -18.63
N PHE A 242 -1.42 4.63 -19.70
CA PHE A 242 -0.92 5.42 -20.84
C PHE A 242 -2.06 6.10 -21.62
N GLU A 243 -3.14 5.37 -21.89
CA GLU A 243 -4.33 5.95 -22.54
C GLU A 243 -4.96 7.05 -21.70
N GLY A 244 -5.13 6.82 -20.39
CA GLY A 244 -5.65 7.85 -19.47
C GLY A 244 -4.76 9.09 -19.37
N LYS A 245 -3.43 8.92 -19.48
CA LYS A 245 -2.49 10.04 -19.53
C LYS A 245 -2.68 10.87 -20.79
N ILE A 246 -2.77 10.24 -21.97
CA ILE A 246 -2.99 10.93 -23.26
C ILE A 246 -4.32 11.68 -23.23
N GLU A 247 -5.39 11.04 -22.77
CA GLU A 247 -6.70 11.66 -22.66
C GLU A 247 -6.68 12.86 -21.70
N GLY A 248 -6.04 12.70 -20.54
CA GLY A 248 -5.87 13.78 -19.56
C GLY A 248 -5.07 14.97 -20.10
N GLU A 249 -4.00 14.72 -20.85
CA GLU A 249 -3.21 15.78 -21.52
C GLU A 249 -4.03 16.50 -22.59
N ALA A 250 -4.80 15.80 -23.41
CA ALA A 250 -5.66 16.39 -24.43
C ALA A 250 -6.76 17.28 -23.81
N ILE A 251 -7.46 16.79 -22.80
CA ILE A 251 -8.47 17.56 -22.05
C ILE A 251 -7.83 18.78 -21.36
N GLY A 252 -6.64 18.61 -20.79
CA GLY A 252 -5.90 19.69 -20.13
C GLY A 252 -5.51 20.80 -21.11
N LEU A 253 -5.05 20.45 -22.31
CA LEU A 253 -4.70 21.38 -23.37
C LEU A 253 -5.93 22.17 -23.84
N GLU A 254 -7.01 21.47 -24.18
CA GLU A 254 -8.27 22.10 -24.62
C GLU A 254 -8.81 23.10 -23.59
N LYS A 255 -8.88 22.69 -22.32
CA LYS A 255 -9.30 23.57 -21.21
C LYS A 255 -8.34 24.77 -21.04
N GLY A 256 -7.05 24.52 -21.14
CA GLY A 256 -6.03 25.55 -21.02
C GLY A 256 -6.13 26.61 -22.11
N GLU A 257 -6.34 26.17 -23.36
CA GLU A 257 -6.56 27.06 -24.52
C GLU A 257 -7.84 27.90 -24.36
N ALA A 258 -8.95 27.27 -23.97
CA ALA A 258 -10.23 27.98 -23.76
C ALA A 258 -10.11 29.06 -22.67
N ILE A 259 -9.52 28.71 -21.51
CA ILE A 259 -9.28 29.65 -20.41
C ILE A 259 -8.29 30.74 -20.82
N GLY A 260 -7.27 30.40 -21.59
CA GLY A 260 -6.28 31.34 -22.11
C GLY A 260 -6.90 32.37 -23.06
N LEU A 261 -7.77 31.93 -23.97
CA LEU A 261 -8.49 32.78 -24.89
C LEU A 261 -9.42 33.76 -24.14
N GLU A 262 -10.27 33.25 -23.25
CA GLU A 262 -11.20 34.07 -22.45
C GLU A 262 -10.47 35.15 -21.63
N LYS A 263 -9.38 34.75 -20.94
CA LYS A 263 -8.55 35.70 -20.19
C LYS A 263 -7.86 36.71 -21.09
N GLY A 264 -7.37 36.26 -22.24
CA GLY A 264 -6.72 37.12 -23.24
C GLY A 264 -7.67 38.18 -23.79
N GLU A 265 -8.90 37.78 -24.13
CA GLU A 265 -9.96 38.69 -24.56
C GLU A 265 -10.31 39.71 -23.47
N THR A 266 -10.52 39.26 -22.25
CA THR A 266 -10.82 40.13 -21.10
C THR A 266 -9.72 41.15 -20.87
N ILE A 267 -8.46 40.73 -20.83
CA ILE A 267 -7.31 41.63 -20.66
C ILE A 267 -7.19 42.59 -21.85
N GLY A 268 -7.46 42.13 -23.06
CA GLY A 268 -7.47 42.94 -24.27
C GLY A 268 -8.50 44.07 -24.20
N LEU A 269 -9.74 43.72 -23.83
CA LEU A 269 -10.84 44.70 -23.68
C LEU A 269 -10.57 45.69 -22.55
N GLU A 270 -10.01 45.25 -21.41
CA GLU A 270 -9.61 46.14 -20.31
C GLU A 270 -8.53 47.14 -20.75
N LYS A 271 -7.49 46.66 -21.43
CA LYS A 271 -6.44 47.54 -22.00
C LYS A 271 -7.00 48.53 -23.02
N ALA A 272 -7.91 48.07 -23.89
CA ALA A 272 -8.58 48.95 -24.86
C ALA A 272 -9.39 50.05 -24.15
N ALA A 273 -10.17 49.69 -23.11
CA ALA A 273 -10.94 50.66 -22.33
C ALA A 273 -10.05 51.73 -21.67
N VAL A 274 -8.93 51.29 -21.03
CA VAL A 274 -7.95 52.20 -20.42
C VAL A 274 -7.33 53.13 -21.45
N ASN A 275 -6.91 52.60 -22.58
CA ASN A 275 -6.27 53.41 -23.65
C ASN A 275 -7.25 54.42 -24.29
N CYS A 276 -8.48 54.02 -24.53
CA CYS A 276 -9.51 54.92 -25.04
C CYS A 276 -9.80 56.08 -24.05
N HIS A 277 -9.88 55.77 -22.75
CA HIS A 277 -10.06 56.79 -21.71
C HIS A 277 -8.89 57.80 -21.67
N ARG A 278 -7.62 57.30 -21.73
CA ARG A 278 -6.42 58.14 -21.79
C ARG A 278 -6.39 59.02 -23.05
N ALA A 279 -6.98 58.55 -24.15
CA ALA A 279 -7.13 59.34 -25.41
C ALA A 279 -8.28 60.34 -25.34
N GLY A 280 -9.00 60.46 -24.21
CA GLY A 280 -10.06 61.44 -24.00
C GLY A 280 -11.45 61.01 -24.47
N TYR A 281 -11.68 59.74 -24.80
CA TYR A 281 -13.02 59.30 -25.20
C TYR A 281 -13.95 59.15 -23.95
N PRO A 282 -15.23 59.59 -24.08
CA PRO A 282 -16.20 59.43 -23.02
C PRO A 282 -16.60 57.94 -22.85
N VAL A 283 -17.03 57.56 -21.63
CA VAL A 283 -17.40 56.18 -21.28
C VAL A 283 -18.42 55.58 -22.24
N ALA A 284 -19.38 56.33 -22.70
CA ALA A 284 -20.39 55.87 -23.69
C ALA A 284 -19.74 55.44 -25.03
N THR A 285 -18.72 56.16 -25.49
CA THR A 285 -17.98 55.80 -26.72
C THR A 285 -17.09 54.56 -26.47
N ILE A 286 -16.45 54.49 -25.33
CA ILE A 286 -15.64 53.31 -24.93
C ILE A 286 -16.52 52.05 -24.88
N SER A 287 -17.72 52.14 -24.34
CA SER A 287 -18.70 51.04 -24.31
C SER A 287 -19.05 50.58 -25.73
N THR A 288 -19.26 51.49 -26.66
CA THR A 288 -19.53 51.15 -28.07
C THR A 288 -18.34 50.43 -28.74
N ILE A 289 -17.11 50.85 -28.44
CA ILE A 289 -15.89 50.30 -29.02
C ILE A 289 -15.56 48.94 -28.47
N THR A 290 -15.69 48.73 -27.13
CA THR A 290 -15.24 47.52 -26.44
C THR A 290 -16.35 46.51 -26.25
N GLY A 291 -17.62 46.89 -26.33
CA GLY A 291 -18.77 46.07 -25.97
C GLY A 291 -18.98 45.89 -24.46
N LEU A 292 -18.12 46.51 -23.63
CA LEU A 292 -18.24 46.43 -22.18
C LEU A 292 -19.37 47.35 -21.68
N LEU A 293 -20.04 46.96 -20.61
CA LEU A 293 -21.04 47.83 -19.97
C LEU A 293 -20.38 49.04 -19.31
N PRO A 294 -21.06 50.21 -19.27
CA PRO A 294 -20.53 51.42 -18.63
C PRO A 294 -20.03 51.21 -17.20
N GLU A 295 -20.74 50.40 -16.43
CA GLU A 295 -20.36 50.08 -15.05
C GLU A 295 -19.03 49.30 -14.99
N GLN A 296 -18.82 48.35 -15.90
CA GLN A 296 -17.57 47.58 -16.01
C GLN A 296 -16.39 48.50 -16.39
N ILE A 297 -16.61 49.43 -17.34
CA ILE A 297 -15.59 50.40 -17.70
C ILE A 297 -15.21 51.27 -16.50
N ILE A 298 -16.19 51.78 -15.75
CA ILE A 298 -15.94 52.60 -14.56
C ILE A 298 -15.13 51.83 -13.53
N GLU A 299 -15.45 50.56 -13.32
CA GLU A 299 -14.71 49.68 -12.40
C GLU A 299 -13.26 49.47 -12.86
N ILE A 300 -13.06 49.19 -14.16
CA ILE A 300 -11.74 49.07 -14.76
C ILE A 300 -10.91 50.34 -14.59
N LEU A 301 -11.51 51.51 -14.84
CA LEU A 301 -10.84 52.79 -14.71
C LEU A 301 -10.48 53.09 -13.22
N LYS A 302 -11.38 52.83 -12.26
CA LYS A 302 -11.10 52.95 -10.82
C LYS A 302 -9.94 52.06 -10.41
N ARG A 303 -9.95 50.79 -10.81
CA ARG A 303 -8.88 49.82 -10.49
C ARG A 303 -7.52 50.24 -11.03
N ASN A 304 -7.51 51.02 -12.16
CA ASN A 304 -6.32 51.55 -12.75
C ASN A 304 -5.98 53.01 -12.32
N GLY A 305 -6.71 53.57 -11.35
CA GLY A 305 -6.45 54.91 -10.78
C GLY A 305 -6.64 56.04 -11.75
N LEU A 306 -7.57 55.91 -12.69
CA LEU A 306 -7.84 56.90 -13.76
C LEU A 306 -9.07 57.78 -13.47
N ILE A 307 -9.90 57.38 -12.55
CA ILE A 307 -11.06 58.11 -12.02
C ILE A 307 -11.28 57.80 -10.56
#